data_854fd0be3f21630e457c4378406f3d01
#
_entry.id   854fd0be3f21630e457c4378406f3d01
#
_cell.length_a   1.000
_cell.length_b   1.000
_cell.length_c   1.000
_cell.angle_alpha   90.00
_cell.angle_beta   90.00
_cell.angle_gamma   90.00
#
_symmetry.space_group_name_H-M   'P 1'
#
loop_
_entity.id
_entity.type
_entity.pdbx_description
1 polymer ?
#
loop_
_entity_poly.entity_id
_entity_poly.type
_entity_poly.pdbx_seq_one_letter_code
_entity_poly.pdbx_strand_id
1 'polypeptide(L)'
;MKLKTLIVTAIAACAAPSAWAAHVSVTDAWARATMPGQPVSGAYMNIQSDADARLISASSPLIPQVEVHEMKMDGDVMRMREVQALDLPKGKTVTLQPGGFHIMLMNLKKPIAAGEIIPLTLVIESGGKRQNVEVKAEARAATGGMPHSH
;
A
#
# COMPACT_ATOMS: atom_id res chain seq x y z
N MET A 1 67.00 -26.82 -18.48
CA MET A 1 65.64 -26.36 -19.00
C MET A 1 64.67 -26.28 -17.86
N LYS A 2 64.33 -25.10 -17.48
CA LYS A 2 63.33 -24.88 -16.37
C LYS A 2 61.96 -24.66 -16.98
N LEU A 3 61.08 -25.61 -16.80
CA LEU A 3 59.70 -25.53 -17.24
C LEU A 3 58.95 -24.65 -16.26
N LYS A 4 58.50 -23.45 -16.66
CA LYS A 4 57.68 -22.57 -15.88
C LYS A 4 56.22 -22.99 -16.08
N THR A 5 55.64 -23.62 -15.06
CA THR A 5 54.23 -23.94 -15.03
C THR A 5 53.44 -22.67 -14.75
N LEU A 6 52.67 -22.23 -15.75
CA LEU A 6 51.75 -21.09 -15.62
C LEU A 6 50.44 -21.59 -15.00
N ILE A 7 50.19 -21.25 -13.74
CA ILE A 7 48.91 -21.53 -13.09
C ILE A 7 47.95 -20.44 -13.52
N VAL A 8 47.02 -20.76 -14.39
CA VAL A 8 45.88 -19.90 -14.74
C VAL A 8 44.79 -20.09 -13.68
N THR A 9 44.71 -19.15 -12.76
CA THR A 9 43.63 -19.13 -11.78
C THR A 9 42.37 -18.58 -12.47
N ALA A 10 41.44 -19.47 -12.80
CA ALA A 10 40.14 -19.08 -13.30
C ALA A 10 39.32 -18.50 -12.14
N ILE A 11 39.12 -17.19 -12.13
CA ILE A 11 38.21 -16.52 -11.23
C ILE A 11 36.78 -16.74 -11.78
N ALA A 12 36.07 -17.69 -11.20
CA ALA A 12 34.65 -17.86 -11.45
C ALA A 12 33.91 -16.67 -10.85
N ALA A 13 33.53 -15.73 -11.68
CA ALA A 13 32.61 -14.65 -11.28
C ALA A 13 31.25 -15.27 -11.00
N CYS A 14 30.94 -15.47 -9.74
CA CYS A 14 29.61 -15.85 -9.28
C CYS A 14 28.70 -14.64 -9.52
N ALA A 15 28.04 -14.58 -10.67
CA ALA A 15 26.96 -13.63 -10.92
C ALA A 15 25.78 -14.03 -10.02
N ALA A 16 25.64 -13.37 -8.89
CA ALA A 16 24.45 -13.50 -8.07
C ALA A 16 23.25 -13.03 -8.92
N PRO A 17 22.17 -13.82 -9.02
CA PRO A 17 20.99 -13.37 -9.72
C PRO A 17 20.49 -12.12 -9.02
N SER A 18 20.40 -11.01 -9.75
CA SER A 18 19.76 -9.81 -9.28
C SER A 18 18.29 -10.16 -9.05
N ALA A 19 17.92 -10.41 -7.80
CA ALA A 19 16.55 -10.61 -7.44
C ALA A 19 15.83 -9.28 -7.69
N TRP A 20 15.07 -9.22 -8.76
CA TRP A 20 14.28 -8.05 -9.14
C TRP A 20 13.20 -7.82 -8.10
N ALA A 21 13.13 -6.60 -7.55
CA ALA A 21 12.02 -6.22 -6.70
C ALA A 21 10.73 -6.28 -7.52
N ALA A 22 9.63 -6.75 -6.91
CA ALA A 22 8.32 -6.73 -7.55
C ALA A 22 7.98 -5.31 -8.00
N HIS A 23 7.48 -5.16 -9.24
CA HIS A 23 6.93 -3.89 -9.67
C HIS A 23 5.51 -3.77 -9.16
N VAL A 24 5.27 -2.76 -8.32
CA VAL A 24 3.97 -2.46 -7.74
C VAL A 24 3.46 -1.16 -8.33
N SER A 25 2.25 -1.20 -8.89
CA SER A 25 1.55 -0.02 -9.37
C SER A 25 0.35 0.30 -8.47
N VAL A 26 0.16 1.57 -8.19
CA VAL A 26 -0.97 2.09 -7.44
C VAL A 26 -1.72 3.10 -8.29
N THR A 27 -3.03 2.93 -8.43
CA THR A 27 -3.89 3.81 -9.21
C THR A 27 -5.10 4.23 -8.39
N ASP A 28 -5.72 5.35 -8.79
CA ASP A 28 -6.93 5.89 -8.16
C ASP A 28 -6.83 6.07 -6.64
N ALA A 29 -5.67 6.50 -6.16
CA ALA A 29 -5.48 6.74 -4.74
C ALA A 29 -6.21 8.02 -4.32
N TRP A 30 -7.08 7.89 -3.30
CA TRP A 30 -7.79 9.01 -2.72
C TRP A 30 -8.04 8.79 -1.23
N ALA A 31 -8.24 9.88 -0.51
CA ALA A 31 -8.60 9.86 0.89
C ALA A 31 -9.94 10.59 1.09
N ARG A 32 -10.68 10.21 2.11
CA ARG A 32 -11.92 10.91 2.44
C ARG A 32 -11.61 12.19 3.21
N ALA A 33 -12.10 13.32 2.72
CA ALA A 33 -12.06 14.58 3.45
C ALA A 33 -12.85 14.46 4.76
N THR A 34 -12.47 15.21 5.77
CA THR A 34 -13.10 15.19 7.09
C THR A 34 -13.58 16.57 7.50
N MET A 35 -14.57 16.56 8.39
CA MET A 35 -15.03 17.76 9.07
C MET A 35 -14.23 18.01 10.35
N PRO A 36 -14.23 19.24 10.90
CA PRO A 36 -13.64 19.49 12.20
C PRO A 36 -14.21 18.56 13.28
N GLY A 37 -13.32 18.01 14.13
CA GLY A 37 -13.70 17.08 15.19
C GLY A 37 -13.79 15.62 14.78
N GLN A 38 -13.59 15.28 13.52
CA GLN A 38 -13.48 13.89 13.06
C GLN A 38 -12.03 13.41 13.20
N PRO A 39 -11.74 12.45 14.11
CA PRO A 39 -10.37 12.02 14.38
C PRO A 39 -9.88 10.93 13.43
N VAL A 40 -10.73 10.40 12.56
CA VAL A 40 -10.43 9.28 11.65
C VAL A 40 -10.92 9.54 10.24
N SER A 41 -10.20 8.97 9.26
CA SER A 41 -10.61 8.92 7.87
C SER A 41 -10.13 7.61 7.23
N GLY A 42 -10.44 7.41 5.96
CA GLY A 42 -10.00 6.28 5.17
C GLY A 42 -9.32 6.71 3.88
N ALA A 43 -8.36 5.92 3.43
CA ALA A 43 -7.77 6.03 2.11
C ALA A 43 -7.99 4.75 1.31
N TYR A 44 -8.15 4.92 0.01
CA TYR A 44 -8.57 3.88 -0.92
C TYR A 44 -7.73 3.97 -2.19
N MET A 45 -7.51 2.84 -2.83
CA MET A 45 -6.69 2.76 -4.04
C MET A 45 -6.81 1.39 -4.70
N ASN A 46 -6.33 1.28 -5.91
CA ASN A 46 -6.08 0.00 -6.56
C ASN A 46 -4.59 -0.31 -6.50
N ILE A 47 -4.24 -1.53 -6.13
CA ILE A 47 -2.85 -1.99 -6.04
C ILE A 47 -2.68 -3.23 -6.91
N GLN A 48 -1.67 -3.24 -7.74
CA GLN A 48 -1.32 -4.39 -8.56
C GLN A 48 0.19 -4.65 -8.49
N SER A 49 0.55 -5.91 -8.28
CA SER A 49 1.94 -6.37 -8.27
C SER A 49 2.19 -7.34 -9.42
N ASP A 50 3.35 -7.26 -10.05
CA ASP A 50 3.77 -8.20 -11.11
C ASP A 50 4.35 -9.52 -10.56
N ALA A 51 4.46 -9.65 -9.25
CA ALA A 51 4.85 -10.85 -8.54
C ALA A 51 3.97 -11.02 -7.29
N ASP A 52 3.89 -12.24 -6.76
CA ASP A 52 3.20 -12.47 -5.49
C ASP A 52 3.84 -11.62 -4.39
N ALA A 53 3.04 -10.82 -3.73
CA ALA A 53 3.46 -9.86 -2.73
C ALA A 53 2.41 -9.70 -1.62
N ARG A 54 2.76 -8.93 -0.60
CA ARG A 54 1.85 -8.56 0.49
C ARG A 54 2.06 -7.12 0.90
N LEU A 55 0.98 -6.40 1.12
CA LEU A 55 1.02 -5.12 1.82
C LEU A 55 1.07 -5.40 3.33
N ILE A 56 2.18 -5.03 3.97
CA ILE A 56 2.41 -5.35 5.38
C ILE A 56 2.29 -4.16 6.32
N SER A 57 2.39 -2.95 5.82
CA SER A 57 2.12 -1.74 6.60
C SER A 57 1.92 -0.52 5.71
N ALA A 58 1.35 0.51 6.30
CA ALA A 58 1.22 1.82 5.69
C ALA A 58 1.54 2.90 6.72
N SER A 59 2.08 4.03 6.28
CA SER A 59 2.41 5.17 7.12
C SER A 59 2.25 6.49 6.37
N SER A 60 2.24 7.59 7.09
CA SER A 60 2.23 8.94 6.52
C SER A 60 2.99 9.89 7.41
N PRO A 61 3.75 10.86 6.86
CA PRO A 61 4.38 11.89 7.68
C PRO A 61 3.37 12.89 8.27
N LEU A 62 2.14 12.94 7.71
CA LEU A 62 1.10 13.87 8.15
C LEU A 62 0.08 13.25 9.11
N ILE A 63 0.01 11.93 9.19
CA ILE A 63 -1.00 11.20 9.95
C ILE A 63 -0.30 10.40 11.05
N PRO A 64 -0.63 10.61 12.33
CA PRO A 64 0.06 9.97 13.44
C PRO A 64 -0.03 8.44 13.47
N GLN A 65 -1.16 7.89 13.02
CA GLN A 65 -1.40 6.45 13.04
C GLN A 65 -2.11 6.03 11.75
N VAL A 66 -1.51 5.08 11.04
CA VAL A 66 -2.03 4.54 9.77
C VAL A 66 -2.01 3.02 9.86
N GLU A 67 -3.13 2.39 9.55
CA GLU A 67 -3.29 0.93 9.63
C GLU A 67 -4.04 0.41 8.40
N VAL A 68 -3.82 -0.85 8.05
CA VAL A 68 -4.60 -1.54 7.03
C VAL A 68 -5.76 -2.26 7.72
N HIS A 69 -6.98 -1.98 7.30
CA HIS A 69 -8.19 -2.55 7.87
C HIS A 69 -9.05 -3.28 6.83
N GLU A 70 -9.89 -4.15 7.32
CA GLU A 70 -10.90 -4.87 6.55
C GLU A 70 -12.27 -4.68 7.19
N MET A 71 -13.28 -4.39 6.37
CA MET A 71 -14.68 -4.52 6.77
C MET A 71 -15.14 -5.94 6.47
N LYS A 72 -15.61 -6.66 7.46
CA LYS A 72 -16.08 -8.03 7.33
C LYS A 72 -17.44 -8.22 8.00
N MET A 73 -18.30 -8.97 7.33
CA MET A 73 -19.55 -9.41 7.94
C MET A 73 -19.27 -10.50 8.98
N ASP A 74 -19.80 -10.31 10.17
CA ASP A 74 -19.80 -11.27 11.24
C ASP A 74 -21.28 -11.50 11.66
N GLY A 75 -21.90 -12.50 11.07
CA GLY A 75 -23.35 -12.65 11.11
C GLY A 75 -24.04 -11.49 10.39
N ASP A 76 -24.93 -10.78 11.09
CA ASP A 76 -25.65 -9.60 10.57
C ASP A 76 -24.94 -8.27 10.87
N VAL A 77 -23.73 -8.30 11.44
CA VAL A 77 -23.00 -7.13 11.88
C VAL A 77 -21.74 -6.93 11.03
N MET A 78 -21.53 -5.73 10.48
CA MET A 78 -20.27 -5.33 9.86
C MET A 78 -19.25 -4.98 10.95
N ARG A 79 -18.10 -5.68 10.93
CA ARG A 79 -16.99 -5.42 11.85
C ARG A 79 -15.78 -4.95 11.07
N MET A 80 -15.10 -3.97 11.63
CA MET A 80 -13.81 -3.48 11.15
C MET A 80 -12.71 -4.12 11.98
N ARG A 81 -11.64 -4.58 11.33
CA ARG A 81 -10.48 -5.15 12.01
C ARG A 81 -9.20 -4.78 11.28
N GLU A 82 -8.13 -4.66 12.03
CA GLU A 82 -6.79 -4.52 11.47
C GLU A 82 -6.35 -5.82 10.78
N VAL A 83 -5.69 -5.67 9.65
CA VAL A 83 -5.13 -6.77 8.87
C VAL A 83 -3.60 -6.64 8.89
N GLN A 84 -2.91 -7.66 9.39
CA GLN A 84 -1.45 -7.67 9.51
C GLN A 84 -0.74 -7.75 8.15
N ALA A 85 -1.39 -8.37 7.17
CA ALA A 85 -0.88 -8.45 5.82
C ALA A 85 -2.05 -8.63 4.84
N LEU A 86 -2.04 -7.84 3.75
CA LEU A 86 -2.99 -7.95 2.66
C LEU A 86 -2.30 -8.59 1.47
N ASP A 87 -2.78 -9.74 1.02
CA ASP A 87 -2.22 -10.45 -0.12
C ASP A 87 -2.43 -9.67 -1.42
N LEU A 88 -1.37 -9.59 -2.20
CA LEU A 88 -1.32 -9.01 -3.53
C LEU A 88 -0.89 -10.08 -4.53
N PRO A 89 -1.81 -10.94 -4.99
CA PRO A 89 -1.48 -12.00 -5.93
C PRO A 89 -0.95 -11.45 -7.25
N LYS A 90 0.04 -12.11 -7.81
CA LYS A 90 0.67 -11.73 -9.07
C LYS A 90 -0.36 -11.40 -10.17
N GLY A 91 -0.23 -10.20 -10.75
CA GLY A 91 -1.02 -9.75 -11.89
C GLY A 91 -2.48 -9.41 -11.57
N LYS A 92 -2.90 -9.54 -10.30
CA LYS A 92 -4.27 -9.26 -9.87
C LYS A 92 -4.38 -7.87 -9.25
N THR A 93 -5.37 -7.11 -9.67
CA THR A 93 -5.69 -5.83 -9.03
C THR A 93 -6.44 -6.09 -7.73
N VAL A 94 -5.87 -5.60 -6.63
CA VAL A 94 -6.52 -5.59 -5.32
C VAL A 94 -7.06 -4.20 -5.07
N THR A 95 -8.36 -4.09 -4.89
CA THR A 95 -9.05 -2.82 -4.71
C THR A 95 -9.34 -2.57 -3.23
N LEU A 96 -8.83 -1.46 -2.72
CA LEU A 96 -9.20 -0.92 -1.42
C LEU A 96 -10.33 0.08 -1.66
N GLN A 97 -11.48 -0.16 -1.07
CA GLN A 97 -12.69 0.65 -1.29
C GLN A 97 -13.57 0.69 -0.04
N PRO A 98 -14.47 1.68 0.08
CA PRO A 98 -15.43 1.72 1.17
C PRO A 98 -16.23 0.41 1.26
N GLY A 99 -16.32 -0.14 2.47
CA GLY A 99 -17.00 -1.42 2.71
C GLY A 99 -16.13 -2.66 2.53
N GLY A 100 -14.88 -2.52 2.11
CA GLY A 100 -13.90 -3.60 1.96
C GLY A 100 -12.59 -3.34 2.69
N PHE A 101 -11.49 -3.71 2.09
CA PHE A 101 -10.17 -3.30 2.57
C PHE A 101 -9.98 -1.80 2.42
N HIS A 102 -9.30 -1.18 3.36
CA HIS A 102 -8.99 0.24 3.34
C HIS A 102 -7.78 0.57 4.23
N ILE A 103 -7.21 1.73 4.02
CA ILE A 103 -6.17 2.27 4.89
C ILE A 103 -6.85 3.24 5.85
N MET A 104 -6.79 2.94 7.15
CA MET A 104 -7.31 3.80 8.20
C MET A 104 -6.31 4.89 8.55
N LEU A 105 -6.77 6.12 8.54
CA LEU A 105 -6.05 7.32 8.95
C LEU A 105 -6.59 7.74 10.31
N MET A 106 -5.80 7.61 11.37
CA MET A 106 -6.26 7.77 12.74
C MET A 106 -5.51 8.86 13.49
N ASN A 107 -6.10 9.32 14.57
CA ASN A 107 -5.56 10.38 15.42
C ASN A 107 -5.28 11.69 14.67
N LEU A 108 -6.18 12.03 13.74
CA LEU A 108 -6.09 13.27 12.97
C LEU A 108 -6.04 14.47 13.90
N LYS A 109 -5.03 15.32 13.75
CA LYS A 109 -4.84 16.55 14.55
C LYS A 109 -5.59 17.75 13.95
N LYS A 110 -5.90 17.67 12.66
CA LYS A 110 -6.62 18.68 11.93
C LYS A 110 -7.51 18.02 10.87
N PRO A 111 -8.57 18.69 10.39
CA PRO A 111 -9.36 18.18 9.29
C PRO A 111 -8.53 17.97 8.02
N ILE A 112 -8.93 16.99 7.23
CA ILE A 112 -8.42 16.78 5.87
C ILE A 112 -9.37 17.51 4.92
N ALA A 113 -8.87 18.56 4.27
CA ALA A 113 -9.67 19.34 3.33
C ALA A 113 -9.74 18.65 1.96
N ALA A 114 -10.86 18.76 1.27
CA ALA A 114 -10.97 18.30 -0.12
C ALA A 114 -9.92 18.99 -1.00
N GLY A 115 -9.24 18.22 -1.85
CA GLY A 115 -8.12 18.67 -2.68
C GLY A 115 -6.75 18.59 -2.01
N GLU A 116 -6.68 18.36 -0.71
CA GLU A 116 -5.41 18.14 0.00
C GLU A 116 -4.77 16.82 -0.44
N ILE A 117 -3.45 16.82 -0.59
CA ILE A 117 -2.69 15.61 -0.92
C ILE A 117 -2.16 14.99 0.36
N ILE A 118 -2.54 13.75 0.61
CA ILE A 118 -2.05 12.96 1.74
C ILE A 118 -0.99 11.98 1.22
N PRO A 119 0.29 12.20 1.57
CA PRO A 119 1.34 11.27 1.20
C PRO A 119 1.23 10.02 2.06
N LEU A 120 1.30 8.85 1.42
CA LEU A 120 1.30 7.55 2.07
C LEU A 120 2.52 6.77 1.63
N THR A 121 3.13 6.05 2.55
CA THR A 121 4.18 5.07 2.27
C THR A 121 3.63 3.68 2.55
N LEU A 122 3.55 2.86 1.50
CA LEU A 122 3.17 1.45 1.61
C LEU A 122 4.42 0.59 1.71
N VAL A 123 4.48 -0.33 2.66
CA VAL A 123 5.55 -1.32 2.72
C VAL A 123 5.04 -2.62 2.10
N ILE A 124 5.64 -3.00 1.00
CA ILE A 124 5.30 -4.21 0.24
C ILE A 124 6.41 -5.24 0.43
N GLU A 125 6.03 -6.47 0.74
CA GLU A 125 6.95 -7.60 0.85
C GLU A 125 6.71 -8.58 -0.30
N SER A 126 7.79 -8.95 -0.99
CA SER A 126 7.78 -9.97 -2.03
C SER A 126 9.10 -10.74 -2.03
N GLY A 127 9.03 -12.07 -2.07
CA GLY A 127 10.22 -12.92 -2.07
C GLY A 127 11.18 -12.68 -0.90
N GLY A 128 10.65 -12.36 0.29
CA GLY A 128 11.44 -12.05 1.48
C GLY A 128 12.09 -10.66 1.48
N LYS A 129 11.81 -9.83 0.48
CA LYS A 129 12.31 -8.46 0.37
C LYS A 129 11.20 -7.45 0.56
N ARG A 130 11.50 -6.35 1.24
CA ARG A 130 10.60 -5.24 1.48
C ARG A 130 10.97 -4.05 0.64
N GLN A 131 9.96 -3.36 0.12
CA GLN A 131 10.12 -2.10 -0.59
C GLN A 131 9.07 -1.11 -0.13
N ASN A 132 9.43 0.17 -0.18
CA ASN A 132 8.51 1.26 0.07
C ASN A 132 7.94 1.75 -1.25
N VAL A 133 6.62 1.90 -1.29
CA VAL A 133 5.90 2.47 -2.42
C VAL A 133 5.24 3.75 -1.96
N GLU A 134 5.67 4.88 -2.53
CA GLU A 134 5.12 6.19 -2.22
C GLU A 134 3.84 6.43 -3.02
N VAL A 135 2.79 6.88 -2.33
CA VAL A 135 1.46 7.14 -2.88
C VAL A 135 1.00 8.53 -2.49
N LYS A 136 0.41 9.26 -3.42
CA LYS A 136 -0.23 10.53 -3.18
C LYS A 136 -1.74 10.35 -3.29
N ALA A 137 -2.44 10.39 -2.16
CA ALA A 137 -3.89 10.27 -2.09
C ALA A 137 -4.52 11.67 -2.06
N GLU A 138 -5.27 12.02 -3.08
CA GLU A 138 -6.03 13.25 -3.10
C GLU A 138 -7.28 13.13 -2.24
N ALA A 139 -7.48 14.08 -1.34
CA ALA A 139 -8.65 14.11 -0.50
C ALA A 139 -9.89 14.53 -1.31
N ARG A 140 -10.95 13.76 -1.20
CA ARG A 140 -12.23 13.99 -1.85
C ARG A 140 -13.33 14.14 -0.81
N ALA A 141 -14.24 15.08 -1.05
CA ALA A 141 -15.43 15.21 -0.23
C ALA A 141 -16.22 13.91 -0.21
N ALA A 142 -16.78 13.54 0.92
CA ALA A 142 -17.72 12.44 0.98
C ALA A 142 -18.92 12.81 0.10
N THR A 143 -19.10 12.12 -1.01
CA THR A 143 -20.29 12.24 -1.85
C THR A 143 -21.45 11.55 -1.13
N GLY A 144 -21.98 12.21 -0.12
CA GLY A 144 -23.28 11.93 0.47
C GLY A 144 -24.32 12.75 -0.25
N GLY A 145 -24.67 12.37 -1.45
CA GLY A 145 -25.69 13.05 -2.23
C GLY A 145 -25.84 12.38 -3.57
N MET A 146 -26.73 11.41 -3.64
CA MET A 146 -27.29 11.05 -4.94
C MET A 146 -27.98 12.30 -5.47
N PRO A 147 -27.73 12.71 -6.73
CA PRO A 147 -28.59 13.69 -7.35
C PRO A 147 -29.99 13.10 -7.42
N HIS A 148 -30.89 13.61 -6.63
CA HIS A 148 -32.30 13.41 -6.88
C HIS A 148 -32.60 14.13 -8.19
N SER A 149 -32.69 13.36 -9.27
CA SER A 149 -33.30 13.84 -10.51
C SER A 149 -34.78 14.02 -10.26
N HIS A 150 -35.21 15.25 -10.32
CA HIS A 150 -36.62 15.60 -10.50
C HIS A 150 -36.96 15.48 -11.99
#